data_fdd514446f8bbf6471c98d20c07a26de
#
_entry.id   fdd514446f8bbf6471c98d20c07a26de
#
_cell.length_a   1.000
_cell.length_b   1.000
_cell.length_c   1.000
_cell.angle_alpha   90.00
_cell.angle_beta   90.00
_cell.angle_gamma   90.00
#
_symmetry.space_group_name_H-M   'P 1'
#
loop_
_entity.id
_entity.type
_entity.pdbx_description
1 polymer ?
#
loop_
_entity_poly.entity_id
_entity_poly.type
_entity_poly.pdbx_seq_one_letter_code
_entity_poly.pdbx_strand_id
1 'polypeptide(L)'
;MSQVESAASIKKPRKFTMTDVQQLLLQARAYIALVVVIAVFSFLSEAFLTPANIIIVASQVAINAILGIGMTFVILTAGIDLSVGSVAGLIAMIAGGLINEGLVLPMFGVIVYFHVWAVILISLACGALVGAVNGFIITRFNVTPFIATLGMLYVARGLALLRSDGNTYPNLVGKPEFGNEGFPALGSGTFLPSSWVGDWVHNLSGSAPKLVTDVMTFLALPYSVWIMIAFTIVAAVVLTKTPFGRQVYAIGGNERAAKLSGIRVDRIKVIVYMISGLCAGMVGLLIASKLVAAHPATGVFFELNAIAVVVLGGTSLMGGRGNIGGTIIGAFIIGALSAGMVMVGVSSFWQQVIKGSVIVLAVIVDQIQAQMQKRVALQQQQRMELAAQE
;
A
#
# COMPACT_ATOMS: atom_id res chain seq x y z
N MET A 1 -35.64 -31.30 -48.12
CA MET A 1 -36.32 -30.57 -47.03
C MET A 1 -36.20 -31.43 -45.78
N SER A 2 -35.20 -31.19 -44.94
CA SER A 2 -35.04 -31.80 -43.64
C SER A 2 -34.79 -30.67 -42.65
N GLN A 3 -35.72 -30.53 -41.72
CA GLN A 3 -35.75 -29.50 -40.69
C GLN A 3 -34.60 -29.74 -39.71
N VAL A 4 -33.76 -28.73 -39.56
CA VAL A 4 -32.80 -28.62 -38.46
C VAL A 4 -33.52 -27.87 -37.35
N GLU A 5 -34.11 -28.61 -36.39
CA GLU A 5 -34.58 -28.06 -35.13
C GLU A 5 -33.38 -27.75 -34.25
N SER A 6 -33.05 -26.45 -34.14
CA SER A 6 -32.10 -25.92 -33.16
C SER A 6 -32.73 -25.98 -31.77
N ALA A 7 -32.39 -26.99 -31.00
CA ALA A 7 -32.73 -27.07 -29.60
C ALA A 7 -31.94 -26.00 -28.80
N ALA A 8 -32.55 -24.85 -28.57
CA ALA A 8 -32.09 -23.86 -27.61
C ALA A 8 -32.15 -24.49 -26.21
N SER A 9 -31.00 -24.96 -25.72
CA SER A 9 -30.85 -25.46 -24.34
C SER A 9 -31.09 -24.32 -23.38
N ILE A 10 -32.27 -24.24 -22.82
CA ILE A 10 -32.59 -23.36 -21.68
C ILE A 10 -31.75 -23.83 -20.49
N LYS A 11 -30.64 -23.12 -20.19
CA LYS A 11 -29.85 -23.35 -18.99
C LYS A 11 -30.75 -23.18 -17.77
N LYS A 12 -31.11 -24.31 -17.11
CA LYS A 12 -31.81 -24.27 -15.82
C LYS A 12 -31.08 -23.37 -14.84
N PRO A 13 -31.78 -22.51 -14.06
CA PRO A 13 -31.15 -21.66 -13.06
C PRO A 13 -30.39 -22.56 -12.08
N ARG A 14 -29.08 -22.29 -11.95
CA ARG A 14 -28.20 -23.03 -11.06
C ARG A 14 -28.65 -22.79 -9.62
N LYS A 15 -29.10 -23.85 -8.94
CA LYS A 15 -29.47 -23.75 -7.52
C LYS A 15 -28.23 -23.32 -6.73
N PHE A 16 -28.35 -22.25 -5.97
CA PHE A 16 -27.33 -21.78 -5.03
C PHE A 16 -27.08 -22.91 -4.02
N THR A 17 -25.86 -23.42 -3.99
CA THR A 17 -25.46 -24.49 -3.06
C THR A 17 -24.73 -23.87 -1.85
N MET A 18 -24.69 -24.62 -0.73
CA MET A 18 -23.92 -24.20 0.47
C MET A 18 -22.43 -23.90 0.13
N THR A 19 -21.89 -24.61 -0.86
CA THR A 19 -20.53 -24.35 -1.36
C THR A 19 -20.40 -23.02 -2.07
N ASP A 20 -21.42 -22.54 -2.78
CA ASP A 20 -21.42 -21.23 -3.44
C ASP A 20 -21.46 -20.11 -2.39
N VAL A 21 -22.24 -20.28 -1.31
CA VAL A 21 -22.29 -19.33 -0.17
C VAL A 21 -20.95 -19.27 0.55
N GLN A 22 -20.32 -20.41 0.83
CA GLN A 22 -18.99 -20.46 1.44
C GLN A 22 -17.94 -19.77 0.57
N GLN A 23 -17.96 -19.97 -0.75
CA GLN A 23 -17.05 -19.29 -1.66
C GLN A 23 -17.27 -17.79 -1.69
N LEU A 24 -18.53 -17.34 -1.67
CA LEU A 24 -18.88 -15.92 -1.62
C LEU A 24 -18.39 -15.26 -0.33
N LEU A 25 -18.61 -15.89 0.83
CA LEU A 25 -18.12 -15.40 2.13
C LEU A 25 -16.60 -15.33 2.18
N LEU A 26 -15.89 -16.32 1.62
CA LEU A 26 -14.44 -16.31 1.54
C LEU A 26 -13.91 -15.21 0.62
N GLN A 27 -14.61 -14.89 -0.47
CA GLN A 27 -14.25 -13.77 -1.35
C GLN A 27 -14.54 -12.42 -0.72
N ALA A 28 -15.62 -12.32 0.09
CA ALA A 28 -16.05 -11.10 0.75
C ALA A 28 -15.33 -10.84 2.10
N ARG A 29 -14.42 -11.73 2.55
CA ARG A 29 -13.79 -11.70 3.88
C ARG A 29 -13.18 -10.33 4.25
N ALA A 30 -12.48 -9.68 3.31
CA ALA A 30 -11.86 -8.38 3.54
C ALA A 30 -12.91 -7.29 3.75
N TYR A 31 -14.00 -7.31 2.98
CA TYR A 31 -15.12 -6.38 3.16
C TYR A 31 -15.82 -6.61 4.50
N ILE A 32 -16.05 -7.88 4.88
CA ILE A 32 -16.66 -8.23 6.17
C ILE A 32 -15.77 -7.73 7.31
N ALA A 33 -14.46 -7.97 7.25
CA ALA A 33 -13.52 -7.50 8.26
C ALA A 33 -13.54 -5.96 8.38
N LEU A 34 -13.58 -5.23 7.26
CA LEU A 34 -13.69 -3.77 7.23
C LEU A 34 -14.98 -3.30 7.90
N VAL A 35 -16.12 -3.89 7.53
CA VAL A 35 -17.42 -3.53 8.11
C VAL A 35 -17.43 -3.79 9.62
N VAL A 36 -16.88 -4.94 10.07
CA VAL A 36 -16.78 -5.26 11.50
C VAL A 36 -15.92 -4.23 12.24
N VAL A 37 -14.75 -3.87 11.72
CA VAL A 37 -13.87 -2.86 12.34
C VAL A 37 -14.57 -1.51 12.44
N ILE A 38 -15.21 -1.05 11.36
CA ILE A 38 -15.97 0.21 11.36
C ILE A 38 -17.12 0.14 12.37
N ALA A 39 -17.90 -0.93 12.38
CA ALA A 39 -19.04 -1.09 13.30
C ALA A 39 -18.58 -1.07 14.77
N VAL A 40 -17.52 -1.82 15.11
CA VAL A 40 -16.99 -1.87 16.48
C VAL A 40 -16.56 -0.48 16.95
N PHE A 41 -15.77 0.25 16.18
CA PHE A 41 -15.30 1.58 16.61
C PHE A 41 -16.38 2.65 16.54
N SER A 42 -17.37 2.53 15.63
CA SER A 42 -18.54 3.42 15.64
C SER A 42 -19.41 3.23 16.87
N PHE A 43 -19.47 1.99 17.41
CA PHE A 43 -20.17 1.71 18.66
C PHE A 43 -19.39 2.18 19.90
N LEU A 44 -18.05 2.10 19.87
CA LEU A 44 -17.18 2.47 20.98
C LEU A 44 -16.92 3.98 21.08
N SER A 45 -17.09 4.76 19.99
CA SER A 45 -16.82 6.19 19.95
C SER A 45 -17.75 6.90 18.99
N GLU A 46 -18.56 7.81 19.50
CA GLU A 46 -19.47 8.65 18.71
C GLU A 46 -18.70 9.56 17.72
N ALA A 47 -17.46 9.91 18.05
CA ALA A 47 -16.61 10.73 17.20
C ALA A 47 -15.98 9.96 16.04
N PHE A 48 -16.08 8.61 15.99
CA PHE A 48 -15.40 7.79 14.98
C PHE A 48 -15.85 8.11 13.54
N LEU A 49 -17.15 8.33 13.31
CA LEU A 49 -17.71 8.64 12.00
C LEU A 49 -17.86 10.15 11.73
N THR A 50 -17.26 11.01 12.56
CA THR A 50 -17.29 12.45 12.29
C THR A 50 -16.46 12.79 11.05
N PRO A 51 -16.84 13.82 10.26
CA PRO A 51 -16.10 14.23 9.06
C PRO A 51 -14.62 14.53 9.33
N ALA A 52 -14.31 15.17 10.45
CA ALA A 52 -12.94 15.47 10.87
C ALA A 52 -12.10 14.19 11.05
N ASN A 53 -12.67 13.18 11.73
CA ASN A 53 -11.96 11.91 11.93
C ASN A 53 -11.85 11.11 10.64
N ILE A 54 -12.85 11.14 9.77
CA ILE A 54 -12.78 10.47 8.45
C ILE A 54 -11.59 11.01 7.64
N ILE A 55 -11.31 12.32 7.67
CA ILE A 55 -10.15 12.92 7.01
C ILE A 55 -8.84 12.42 7.62
N ILE A 56 -8.77 12.32 8.95
CA ILE A 56 -7.59 11.78 9.66
C ILE A 56 -7.36 10.31 9.28
N VAL A 57 -8.40 9.49 9.32
CA VAL A 57 -8.36 8.09 8.92
C VAL A 57 -7.91 7.95 7.47
N ALA A 58 -8.48 8.74 6.55
CA ALA A 58 -8.12 8.74 5.13
C ALA A 58 -6.64 9.04 4.91
N SER A 59 -6.06 9.99 5.66
CA SER A 59 -4.62 10.30 5.60
C SER A 59 -3.76 9.14 6.10
N GLN A 60 -4.18 8.42 7.15
CA GLN A 60 -3.46 7.24 7.65
C GLN A 60 -3.59 6.06 6.68
N VAL A 61 -4.78 5.87 6.10
CA VAL A 61 -5.04 4.88 5.06
C VAL A 61 -4.15 5.15 3.85
N ALA A 62 -3.96 6.41 3.45
CA ALA A 62 -3.13 6.76 2.30
C ALA A 62 -1.69 6.27 2.45
N ILE A 63 -1.08 6.44 3.63
CA ILE A 63 0.27 5.95 3.92
C ILE A 63 0.34 4.42 3.81
N ASN A 64 -0.58 3.72 4.47
CA ASN A 64 -0.63 2.26 4.47
C ASN A 64 -0.95 1.69 3.06
N ALA A 65 -1.82 2.37 2.31
CA ALA A 65 -2.20 1.96 0.96
C ALA A 65 -1.03 2.07 -0.02
N ILE A 66 -0.28 3.19 -0.01
CA ILE A 66 0.87 3.38 -0.90
C ILE A 66 1.94 2.32 -0.62
N LEU A 67 2.26 2.04 0.66
CA LEU A 67 3.16 0.95 1.03
C LEU A 67 2.63 -0.41 0.59
N GLY A 68 1.33 -0.66 0.85
CA GLY A 68 0.66 -1.89 0.44
C GLY A 68 0.66 -2.10 -1.07
N ILE A 69 0.52 -1.03 -1.87
CA ILE A 69 0.61 -1.10 -3.34
C ILE A 69 1.99 -1.61 -3.76
N GLY A 70 3.08 -1.00 -3.27
CA GLY A 70 4.44 -1.47 -3.54
C GLY A 70 4.64 -2.93 -3.13
N MET A 71 4.23 -3.27 -1.91
CA MET A 71 4.31 -4.62 -1.36
C MET A 71 3.46 -5.63 -2.15
N THR A 72 2.32 -5.23 -2.73
CA THR A 72 1.48 -6.10 -3.56
C THR A 72 2.23 -6.59 -4.78
N PHE A 73 2.97 -5.72 -5.49
CA PHE A 73 3.81 -6.14 -6.62
C PHE A 73 4.85 -7.16 -6.19
N VAL A 74 5.50 -6.94 -5.06
CA VAL A 74 6.53 -7.85 -4.52
C VAL A 74 5.92 -9.20 -4.14
N ILE A 75 4.83 -9.21 -3.38
CA ILE A 75 4.17 -10.46 -2.93
C ILE A 75 3.58 -11.21 -4.13
N LEU A 76 3.04 -10.53 -5.14
CA LEU A 76 2.57 -11.19 -6.37
C LEU A 76 3.68 -11.98 -7.08
N THR A 77 4.96 -11.60 -6.95
CA THR A 77 6.10 -12.37 -7.46
C THR A 77 6.66 -13.38 -6.44
N ALA A 78 5.91 -13.72 -5.39
CA ALA A 78 6.32 -14.59 -4.28
C ALA A 78 7.56 -14.05 -3.52
N GLY A 79 7.78 -12.73 -3.50
CA GLY A 79 8.80 -12.05 -2.73
C GLY A 79 8.23 -11.40 -1.47
N ILE A 80 9.13 -10.95 -0.59
CA ILE A 80 8.80 -10.10 0.56
C ILE A 80 9.86 -9.00 0.63
N ASP A 81 9.44 -7.76 0.88
CA ASP A 81 10.34 -6.61 1.03
C ASP A 81 10.26 -6.05 2.45
N LEU A 82 11.22 -6.44 3.29
CA LEU A 82 11.30 -5.96 4.67
C LEU A 82 11.95 -4.57 4.77
N SER A 83 12.53 -4.07 3.70
CA SER A 83 13.27 -2.79 3.75
C SER A 83 12.39 -1.55 3.64
N VAL A 84 11.12 -1.69 3.24
CA VAL A 84 10.22 -0.57 2.90
C VAL A 84 10.12 0.49 4.00
N GLY A 85 10.07 0.07 5.28
CA GLY A 85 10.01 1.00 6.42
C GLY A 85 11.30 1.80 6.59
N SER A 86 12.45 1.12 6.51
CA SER A 86 13.77 1.77 6.61
C SER A 86 14.09 2.64 5.40
N VAL A 87 13.66 2.23 4.20
CA VAL A 87 13.76 3.05 2.98
C VAL A 87 12.93 4.31 3.13
N ALA A 88 11.70 4.23 3.65
CA ALA A 88 10.89 5.41 3.93
C ALA A 88 11.60 6.38 4.90
N GLY A 89 12.22 5.84 5.97
CA GLY A 89 13.03 6.63 6.89
C GLY A 89 14.25 7.29 6.22
N LEU A 90 14.99 6.54 5.43
CA LEU A 90 16.14 7.04 4.68
C LEU A 90 15.73 8.18 3.72
N ILE A 91 14.66 7.99 2.97
CA ILE A 91 14.18 9.00 2.01
C ILE A 91 13.66 10.25 2.72
N ALA A 92 12.99 10.10 3.87
CA ALA A 92 12.65 11.24 4.72
C ALA A 92 13.89 12.04 5.14
N MET A 93 14.97 11.36 5.57
CA MET A 93 16.23 11.99 5.96
C MET A 93 16.98 12.64 4.80
N ILE A 94 16.96 12.04 3.61
CA ILE A 94 17.52 12.63 2.39
C ILE A 94 16.78 13.94 2.08
N ALA A 95 15.44 13.90 2.04
CA ALA A 95 14.65 15.10 1.78
C ALA A 95 14.88 16.20 2.84
N GLY A 96 14.88 15.81 4.13
CA GLY A 96 15.14 16.72 5.24
C GLY A 96 16.51 17.40 5.13
N GLY A 97 17.55 16.64 4.81
CA GLY A 97 18.88 17.20 4.60
C GLY A 97 18.97 18.12 3.39
N LEU A 98 18.32 17.76 2.26
CA LEU A 98 18.31 18.63 1.07
C LEU A 98 17.56 19.95 1.29
N ILE A 99 16.52 19.95 2.16
CA ILE A 99 15.77 21.17 2.49
C ILE A 99 16.53 22.04 3.49
N ASN A 100 17.09 21.44 4.56
CA ASN A 100 17.70 22.21 5.66
C ASN A 100 19.15 22.59 5.39
N GLU A 101 19.95 21.65 4.85
CA GLU A 101 21.39 21.80 4.64
C GLU A 101 21.77 22.11 3.20
N GLY A 102 20.89 21.69 2.25
CA GLY A 102 21.22 21.63 0.83
C GLY A 102 22.21 20.50 0.51
N LEU A 103 22.72 20.51 -0.71
CA LEU A 103 23.79 19.63 -1.17
C LEU A 103 25.13 20.37 -1.01
N VAL A 104 25.89 19.97 0.00
CA VAL A 104 27.23 20.53 0.25
C VAL A 104 28.22 19.89 -0.73
N LEU A 105 28.89 20.68 -1.53
CA LEU A 105 29.94 20.30 -2.48
C LEU A 105 31.28 20.86 -2.03
N PRO A 106 32.03 20.18 -1.10
CA PRO A 106 33.25 20.72 -0.49
C PRO A 106 34.35 21.04 -1.50
N MET A 107 34.42 20.27 -2.59
CA MET A 107 35.42 20.52 -3.66
C MET A 107 35.24 21.86 -4.36
N PHE A 108 34.03 22.41 -4.36
CA PHE A 108 33.71 23.69 -5.02
C PHE A 108 33.42 24.79 -4.02
N GLY A 109 33.39 24.49 -2.72
CA GLY A 109 33.08 25.45 -1.66
C GLY A 109 31.65 26.02 -1.74
N VAL A 110 30.73 25.29 -2.36
CA VAL A 110 29.34 25.75 -2.57
C VAL A 110 28.35 24.82 -1.93
N ILE A 111 27.20 25.40 -1.55
CA ILE A 111 26.02 24.65 -1.10
C ILE A 111 24.91 24.91 -2.12
N VAL A 112 24.32 23.82 -2.68
CA VAL A 112 23.26 23.91 -3.65
C VAL A 112 21.93 23.58 -2.97
N TYR A 113 21.02 24.54 -2.97
CA TYR A 113 19.64 24.32 -2.54
C TYR A 113 18.76 24.01 -3.75
N PHE A 114 17.82 23.10 -3.56
CA PHE A 114 16.94 22.64 -4.61
C PHE A 114 15.51 23.10 -4.36
N HIS A 115 14.80 23.45 -5.42
CA HIS A 115 13.37 23.65 -5.35
C HIS A 115 12.65 22.37 -4.86
N VAL A 116 11.55 22.50 -4.12
CA VAL A 116 10.83 21.38 -3.48
C VAL A 116 10.53 20.24 -4.47
N TRP A 117 10.13 20.55 -5.71
CA TRP A 117 9.89 19.53 -6.72
C TRP A 117 11.13 18.69 -7.07
N ALA A 118 12.29 19.34 -7.12
CA ALA A 118 13.55 18.64 -7.33
C ALA A 118 13.89 17.74 -6.12
N VAL A 119 13.69 18.23 -4.90
CA VAL A 119 13.87 17.42 -3.68
C VAL A 119 12.97 16.17 -3.73
N ILE A 120 11.69 16.32 -4.11
CA ILE A 120 10.76 15.20 -4.23
C ILE A 120 11.25 14.19 -5.29
N LEU A 121 11.63 14.66 -6.49
CA LEU A 121 12.09 13.78 -7.56
C LEU A 121 13.39 13.06 -7.22
N ILE A 122 14.37 13.75 -6.65
CA ILE A 122 15.64 13.15 -6.19
C ILE A 122 15.36 12.08 -5.13
N SER A 123 14.52 12.40 -4.17
CA SER A 123 14.13 11.48 -3.09
C SER A 123 13.44 10.22 -3.64
N LEU A 124 12.49 10.37 -4.54
CA LEU A 124 11.82 9.23 -5.20
C LEU A 124 12.79 8.39 -6.03
N ALA A 125 13.71 9.04 -6.75
CA ALA A 125 14.75 8.34 -7.51
C ALA A 125 15.68 7.54 -6.58
N CYS A 126 16.07 8.09 -5.42
CA CYS A 126 16.81 7.36 -4.41
C CYS A 126 16.04 6.16 -3.86
N GLY A 127 14.75 6.30 -3.58
CA GLY A 127 13.90 5.18 -3.16
C GLY A 127 13.83 4.07 -4.20
N ALA A 128 13.60 4.44 -5.47
CA ALA A 128 13.59 3.50 -6.59
C ALA A 128 14.96 2.82 -6.77
N LEU A 129 16.06 3.55 -6.59
CA LEU A 129 17.42 3.01 -6.68
C LEU A 129 17.69 1.97 -5.60
N VAL A 130 17.30 2.23 -4.34
CA VAL A 130 17.42 1.25 -3.25
C VAL A 130 16.61 0.00 -3.57
N GLY A 131 15.39 0.16 -4.08
CA GLY A 131 14.59 -0.98 -4.57
C GLY A 131 15.27 -1.72 -5.72
N ALA A 132 15.86 -1.01 -6.69
CA ALA A 132 16.61 -1.63 -7.79
C ALA A 132 17.80 -2.44 -7.28
N VAL A 133 18.53 -1.96 -6.27
CA VAL A 133 19.63 -2.68 -5.63
C VAL A 133 19.12 -3.96 -4.98
N ASN A 134 18.00 -3.94 -4.26
CA ASN A 134 17.35 -5.15 -3.73
C ASN A 134 17.04 -6.15 -4.85
N GLY A 135 16.34 -5.69 -5.89
CA GLY A 135 15.99 -6.53 -7.03
C GLY A 135 17.22 -7.11 -7.74
N PHE A 136 18.29 -6.33 -7.90
CA PHE A 136 19.55 -6.77 -8.48
C PHE A 136 20.23 -7.86 -7.63
N ILE A 137 20.33 -7.65 -6.31
CA ILE A 137 20.92 -8.65 -5.38
C ILE A 137 20.16 -9.96 -5.46
N ILE A 138 18.82 -9.90 -5.40
CA ILE A 138 17.95 -11.07 -5.43
C ILE A 138 18.12 -11.85 -6.73
N THR A 139 18.17 -11.17 -7.87
CA THR A 139 18.18 -11.83 -9.18
C THR A 139 19.58 -12.23 -9.61
N ARG A 140 20.60 -11.39 -9.38
CA ARG A 140 21.97 -11.65 -9.85
C ARG A 140 22.68 -12.70 -9.03
N PHE A 141 22.43 -12.74 -7.71
CA PHE A 141 23.10 -13.65 -6.78
C PHE A 141 22.19 -14.77 -6.27
N ASN A 142 20.96 -14.87 -6.75
CA ASN A 142 19.96 -15.85 -6.29
C ASN A 142 19.75 -15.84 -4.76
N VAL A 143 19.88 -14.67 -4.13
CA VAL A 143 19.61 -14.51 -2.71
C VAL A 143 18.12 -14.54 -2.48
N THR A 144 17.67 -15.21 -1.43
CA THR A 144 16.25 -15.20 -1.08
C THR A 144 15.79 -13.77 -0.77
N PRO A 145 14.61 -13.34 -1.28
CA PRO A 145 14.09 -11.98 -1.08
C PRO A 145 14.11 -11.53 0.37
N PHE A 146 13.71 -12.42 1.28
CA PHE A 146 13.68 -12.15 2.72
C PHE A 146 15.06 -11.73 3.27
N ILE A 147 16.13 -12.46 2.93
CA ILE A 147 17.50 -12.18 3.40
C ILE A 147 18.03 -10.88 2.79
N ALA A 148 17.85 -10.69 1.49
CA ALA A 148 18.34 -9.49 0.81
C ALA A 148 17.68 -8.22 1.38
N THR A 149 16.37 -8.24 1.53
CA THR A 149 15.62 -7.07 2.02
C THR A 149 15.78 -6.85 3.54
N LEU A 150 16.00 -7.92 4.32
CA LEU A 150 16.39 -7.80 5.72
C LEU A 150 17.76 -7.12 5.87
N GLY A 151 18.74 -7.50 5.04
CA GLY A 151 20.04 -6.81 4.98
C GLY A 151 19.88 -5.33 4.61
N MET A 152 19.07 -5.04 3.59
CA MET A 152 18.79 -3.66 3.16
C MET A 152 18.05 -2.86 4.24
N LEU A 153 17.19 -3.48 5.05
CA LEU A 153 16.53 -2.84 6.18
C LEU A 153 17.57 -2.21 7.13
N TYR A 154 18.62 -2.97 7.47
CA TYR A 154 19.71 -2.46 8.34
C TYR A 154 20.56 -1.42 7.63
N VAL A 155 20.90 -1.64 6.36
CA VAL A 155 21.71 -0.70 5.56
C VAL A 155 20.98 0.64 5.44
N ALA A 156 19.72 0.63 5.00
CA ALA A 156 18.93 1.86 4.85
C ALA A 156 18.72 2.57 6.18
N ARG A 157 18.47 1.82 7.26
CA ARG A 157 18.35 2.40 8.62
C ARG A 157 19.67 3.01 9.10
N GLY A 158 20.78 2.33 8.88
CA GLY A 158 22.12 2.84 9.20
C GLY A 158 22.45 4.12 8.42
N LEU A 159 22.18 4.15 7.12
CA LEU A 159 22.37 5.35 6.29
C LEU A 159 21.46 6.51 6.74
N ALA A 160 20.22 6.23 7.15
CA ALA A 160 19.31 7.23 7.69
C ALA A 160 19.87 7.88 8.98
N LEU A 161 20.45 7.08 9.87
CA LEU A 161 21.10 7.54 11.09
C LEU A 161 22.38 8.33 10.78
N LEU A 162 23.25 7.82 9.91
CA LEU A 162 24.50 8.46 9.51
C LEU A 162 24.28 9.83 8.84
N ARG A 163 23.14 10.02 8.16
CA ARG A 163 22.84 11.28 7.45
C ARG A 163 22.78 12.51 8.36
N SER A 164 22.51 12.31 9.64
CA SER A 164 22.34 13.39 10.62
C SER A 164 22.93 13.08 12.00
N ASP A 165 23.85 12.10 12.10
CA ASP A 165 24.38 11.60 13.36
C ASP A 165 23.28 11.24 14.37
N GLY A 166 22.20 10.60 13.88
CA GLY A 166 21.04 10.19 14.67
C GLY A 166 20.05 11.29 15.02
N ASN A 167 20.32 12.55 14.63
CA ASN A 167 19.46 13.68 14.93
C ASN A 167 18.27 13.78 13.96
N THR A 168 17.24 14.50 14.38
CA THR A 168 16.08 14.84 13.56
C THR A 168 16.36 16.12 12.77
N TYR A 169 15.95 16.19 11.53
CA TYR A 169 15.83 17.44 10.79
C TYR A 169 14.49 18.10 11.13
N PRO A 170 14.46 19.13 11.97
CA PRO A 170 13.24 19.84 12.33
C PRO A 170 12.89 20.91 11.29
N ASN A 171 11.65 21.39 11.34
CA ASN A 171 11.19 22.59 10.64
C ASN A 171 11.46 22.57 9.12
N LEU A 172 10.95 21.56 8.44
CA LEU A 172 11.10 21.38 6.98
C LEU A 172 10.16 22.31 6.18
N VAL A 173 10.01 23.56 6.60
CA VAL A 173 9.21 24.57 5.89
C VAL A 173 9.91 25.06 4.63
N GLY A 174 11.25 25.03 4.65
CA GLY A 174 12.08 25.65 3.63
C GLY A 174 12.30 27.15 3.90
N LYS A 175 13.04 27.80 3.01
CA LYS A 175 13.33 29.21 3.08
C LYS A 175 13.03 29.90 1.75
N PRO A 176 12.35 31.08 1.76
CA PRO A 176 12.04 31.83 0.54
C PRO A 176 13.27 32.15 -0.29
N GLU A 177 14.38 32.52 0.41
CA GLU A 177 15.65 32.86 -0.19
C GLU A 177 16.23 31.76 -1.09
N PHE A 178 15.89 30.49 -0.81
CA PHE A 178 16.38 29.33 -1.54
C PHE A 178 15.33 28.72 -2.50
N GLY A 179 14.10 29.23 -2.53
CA GLY A 179 13.01 28.73 -3.35
C GLY A 179 12.60 27.29 -3.01
N ASN A 180 12.92 26.83 -1.78
CA ASN A 180 12.63 25.47 -1.33
C ASN A 180 11.44 25.37 -0.35
N GLU A 181 10.56 26.37 -0.37
CA GLU A 181 9.34 26.42 0.42
C GLU A 181 8.27 25.46 -0.09
N GLY A 182 7.26 25.21 0.75
CA GLY A 182 6.04 24.49 0.35
C GLY A 182 6.09 22.98 0.54
N PHE A 183 7.20 22.43 1.07
CA PHE A 183 7.28 21.00 1.35
C PHE A 183 6.16 20.49 2.28
N PRO A 184 5.73 21.20 3.35
CA PRO A 184 4.63 20.76 4.21
C PRO A 184 3.29 20.56 3.50
N ALA A 185 3.07 21.23 2.37
CA ALA A 185 1.85 21.09 1.59
C ALA A 185 1.66 19.67 1.02
N LEU A 186 2.75 18.93 0.74
CA LEU A 186 2.68 17.58 0.19
C LEU A 186 1.91 16.62 1.12
N GLY A 187 2.10 16.72 2.43
CA GLY A 187 1.49 15.83 3.43
C GLY A 187 0.20 16.36 4.05
N SER A 188 0.10 17.68 4.24
CA SER A 188 -1.02 18.32 4.96
C SER A 188 -1.81 19.32 4.11
N GLY A 189 -1.34 19.69 2.92
CA GLY A 189 -2.06 20.61 2.02
C GLY A 189 -3.36 19.98 1.49
N THR A 190 -4.31 20.84 1.18
CA THR A 190 -5.62 20.49 0.59
C THR A 190 -5.88 21.38 -0.60
N PHE A 191 -6.68 20.94 -1.57
CA PHE A 191 -7.08 21.80 -2.70
C PHE A 191 -7.97 22.97 -2.26
N LEU A 192 -8.82 22.71 -1.27
CA LEU A 192 -9.62 23.75 -0.62
C LEU A 192 -9.19 23.85 0.85
N PRO A 193 -8.94 25.08 1.37
CA PRO A 193 -8.69 25.26 2.80
C PRO A 193 -9.81 24.67 3.63
N SER A 194 -9.46 23.87 4.64
CA SER A 194 -10.44 23.24 5.53
C SER A 194 -11.30 24.26 6.27
N SER A 195 -10.76 25.46 6.53
CA SER A 195 -11.53 26.60 7.08
C SER A 195 -12.66 27.03 6.16
N TRP A 196 -12.40 27.13 4.86
CA TRP A 196 -13.45 27.49 3.89
C TRP A 196 -14.57 26.45 3.83
N VAL A 197 -14.22 25.17 3.91
CA VAL A 197 -15.23 24.10 3.92
C VAL A 197 -16.04 24.15 5.21
N GLY A 198 -15.39 24.37 6.37
CA GLY A 198 -16.07 24.52 7.66
C GLY A 198 -17.03 25.71 7.68
N ASP A 199 -16.55 26.87 7.28
CA ASP A 199 -17.35 28.10 7.23
C ASP A 199 -18.48 28.02 6.19
N TRP A 200 -18.21 27.42 5.03
CA TRP A 200 -19.22 27.20 3.99
C TRP A 200 -20.28 26.19 4.44
N VAL A 201 -19.89 25.07 5.00
CA VAL A 201 -20.82 24.05 5.51
C VAL A 201 -21.65 24.63 6.66
N HIS A 202 -21.06 25.42 7.56
CA HIS A 202 -21.76 26.04 8.66
C HIS A 202 -22.74 27.12 8.17
N ASN A 203 -22.35 27.94 7.21
CA ASN A 203 -23.19 29.03 6.67
C ASN A 203 -24.25 28.54 5.67
N LEU A 204 -24.05 27.38 5.03
CA LEU A 204 -24.95 26.78 4.04
C LEU A 204 -25.78 25.62 4.58
N SER A 205 -25.61 25.23 5.84
CA SER A 205 -26.27 24.06 6.44
C SER A 205 -27.80 24.05 6.38
N GLY A 206 -28.43 25.15 5.93
CA GLY A 206 -29.87 25.22 5.68
C GLY A 206 -30.28 25.30 4.21
N SER A 207 -29.37 25.52 3.27
CA SER A 207 -29.74 25.90 1.89
C SER A 207 -28.92 25.26 0.78
N ALA A 208 -27.75 24.65 1.05
CA ALA A 208 -26.93 24.07 0.00
C ALA A 208 -27.40 22.66 -0.38
N PRO A 209 -27.48 22.34 -1.70
CA PRO A 209 -27.71 20.98 -2.12
C PRO A 209 -26.65 20.05 -1.54
N LYS A 210 -27.06 18.87 -1.02
CA LYS A 210 -26.16 17.85 -0.43
C LYS A 210 -24.98 17.53 -1.34
N LEU A 211 -25.20 17.52 -2.67
CA LEU A 211 -24.14 17.31 -3.66
C LEU A 211 -23.01 18.34 -3.55
N VAL A 212 -23.31 19.60 -3.28
CA VAL A 212 -22.29 20.68 -3.17
C VAL A 212 -21.46 20.48 -1.91
N THR A 213 -22.08 20.16 -0.79
CA THR A 213 -21.39 19.83 0.47
C THR A 213 -20.50 18.60 0.34
N ASP A 214 -20.97 17.55 -0.33
CA ASP A 214 -20.20 16.33 -0.55
C ASP A 214 -18.98 16.59 -1.46
N VAL A 215 -19.13 17.34 -2.54
CA VAL A 215 -18.03 17.73 -3.44
C VAL A 215 -17.00 18.60 -2.72
N MET A 216 -17.42 19.58 -1.93
CA MET A 216 -16.52 20.44 -1.16
C MET A 216 -15.72 19.64 -0.12
N THR A 217 -16.39 18.74 0.60
CA THR A 217 -15.72 17.84 1.56
C THR A 217 -14.70 16.93 0.85
N PHE A 218 -15.01 16.43 -0.35
CA PHE A 218 -14.11 15.63 -1.15
C PHE A 218 -12.88 16.42 -1.61
N LEU A 219 -13.04 17.68 -2.02
CA LEU A 219 -11.93 18.55 -2.41
C LEU A 219 -11.08 19.03 -1.22
N ALA A 220 -11.61 18.95 0.00
CA ALA A 220 -10.88 19.24 1.23
C ALA A 220 -10.02 18.06 1.72
N LEU A 221 -10.03 16.91 1.03
CA LEU A 221 -9.13 15.79 1.35
C LEU A 221 -7.67 16.21 1.20
N PRO A 222 -6.78 15.77 2.11
CA PRO A 222 -5.34 16.06 2.03
C PRO A 222 -4.72 15.53 0.73
N TYR A 223 -3.67 16.20 0.25
CA TYR A 223 -2.94 15.75 -0.94
C TYR A 223 -2.44 14.31 -0.84
N SER A 224 -2.12 13.83 0.37
CA SER A 224 -1.74 12.44 0.60
C SER A 224 -2.81 11.45 0.12
N VAL A 225 -4.09 11.78 0.25
CA VAL A 225 -5.21 10.93 -0.22
C VAL A 225 -5.30 10.95 -1.75
N TRP A 226 -5.11 12.12 -2.38
CA TRP A 226 -5.09 12.24 -3.83
C TRP A 226 -3.91 11.49 -4.46
N ILE A 227 -2.74 11.55 -3.82
CA ILE A 227 -1.56 10.79 -4.21
C ILE A 227 -1.86 9.28 -4.10
N MET A 228 -2.49 8.83 -3.02
CA MET A 228 -2.93 7.44 -2.87
C MET A 228 -3.87 7.02 -4.00
N ILE A 229 -4.85 7.84 -4.35
CA ILE A 229 -5.80 7.56 -5.43
C ILE A 229 -5.04 7.42 -6.76
N ALA A 230 -4.13 8.35 -7.06
CA ALA A 230 -3.30 8.30 -8.25
C ALA A 230 -2.45 7.03 -8.32
N PHE A 231 -1.76 6.67 -7.23
CA PHE A 231 -0.98 5.42 -7.14
C PHE A 231 -1.87 4.19 -7.31
N THR A 232 -3.06 4.20 -6.72
CA THR A 232 -4.04 3.10 -6.85
C THR A 232 -4.48 2.90 -8.29
N ILE A 233 -4.85 3.98 -8.98
CA ILE A 233 -5.30 3.91 -10.38
C ILE A 233 -4.15 3.42 -11.27
N VAL A 234 -2.96 4.01 -11.15
CA VAL A 234 -1.79 3.63 -11.93
C VAL A 234 -1.44 2.16 -11.69
N ALA A 235 -1.35 1.73 -10.44
CA ALA A 235 -1.03 0.35 -10.08
C ALA A 235 -2.10 -0.64 -10.59
N ALA A 236 -3.39 -0.30 -10.46
CA ALA A 236 -4.48 -1.13 -10.95
C ALA A 236 -4.43 -1.28 -12.48
N VAL A 237 -4.18 -0.19 -13.22
CA VAL A 237 -4.01 -0.23 -14.69
C VAL A 237 -2.77 -1.05 -15.07
N VAL A 238 -1.63 -0.82 -14.40
CA VAL A 238 -0.39 -1.56 -14.66
C VAL A 238 -0.59 -3.05 -14.45
N LEU A 239 -1.20 -3.47 -13.34
CA LEU A 239 -1.42 -4.91 -13.06
C LEU A 239 -2.44 -5.56 -13.99
N THR A 240 -3.54 -4.84 -14.36
CA THR A 240 -4.66 -5.48 -15.06
C THR A 240 -4.60 -5.32 -16.58
N LYS A 241 -4.04 -4.21 -17.08
CA LYS A 241 -4.12 -3.83 -18.50
C LYS A 241 -2.79 -3.95 -19.25
N THR A 242 -1.65 -4.10 -18.55
CA THR A 242 -0.34 -4.12 -19.22
C THR A 242 0.26 -5.53 -19.35
N PRO A 243 1.18 -5.76 -20.30
CA PRO A 243 1.98 -6.98 -20.38
C PRO A 243 2.79 -7.22 -19.11
N PHE A 244 3.30 -6.15 -18.48
CA PHE A 244 4.06 -6.23 -17.22
C PHE A 244 3.24 -6.89 -16.11
N GLY A 245 1.99 -6.47 -15.90
CA GLY A 245 1.12 -7.08 -14.89
C GLY A 245 0.90 -8.57 -15.15
N ARG A 246 0.65 -8.98 -16.40
CA ARG A 246 0.52 -10.40 -16.76
C ARG A 246 1.78 -11.20 -16.44
N GLN A 247 2.96 -10.62 -16.69
CA GLN A 247 4.26 -11.25 -16.36
C GLN A 247 4.46 -11.38 -14.85
N VAL A 248 4.06 -10.36 -14.05
CA VAL A 248 4.10 -10.41 -12.59
C VAL A 248 3.27 -11.58 -12.05
N TYR A 249 2.02 -11.74 -12.53
CA TYR A 249 1.17 -12.87 -12.13
C TYR A 249 1.74 -14.23 -12.59
N ALA A 250 2.27 -14.30 -13.80
CA ALA A 250 2.87 -15.53 -14.33
C ALA A 250 4.08 -15.99 -13.51
N ILE A 251 4.96 -15.07 -13.13
CA ILE A 251 6.12 -15.34 -12.27
C ILE A 251 5.68 -15.88 -10.91
N GLY A 252 4.71 -15.24 -10.28
CA GLY A 252 4.21 -15.68 -8.97
C GLY A 252 3.44 -17.01 -9.02
N GLY A 253 2.83 -17.34 -10.16
CA GLY A 253 2.15 -18.61 -10.35
C GLY A 253 3.13 -19.80 -10.49
N ASN A 254 4.13 -19.66 -11.36
CA ASN A 254 5.22 -20.61 -11.52
C ASN A 254 6.40 -19.94 -12.22
N GLU A 255 7.41 -19.59 -11.44
CA GLU A 255 8.60 -18.88 -11.93
C GLU A 255 9.36 -19.67 -13.00
N ARG A 256 9.48 -21.01 -12.84
CA ARG A 256 10.17 -21.87 -13.81
C ARG A 256 9.44 -21.91 -15.14
N ALA A 257 8.11 -22.07 -15.11
CA ALA A 257 7.31 -22.06 -16.32
C ALA A 257 7.35 -20.69 -17.02
N ALA A 258 7.28 -19.60 -16.25
CA ALA A 258 7.42 -18.24 -16.78
C ALA A 258 8.76 -18.04 -17.51
N LYS A 259 9.86 -18.50 -16.92
CA LYS A 259 11.20 -18.43 -17.52
C LYS A 259 11.27 -19.26 -18.82
N LEU A 260 10.72 -20.46 -18.83
CA LEU A 260 10.67 -21.31 -20.02
C LEU A 260 9.81 -20.73 -21.14
N SER A 261 8.78 -19.94 -20.79
CA SER A 261 7.92 -19.21 -21.75
C SER A 261 8.57 -17.90 -22.27
N GLY A 262 9.86 -17.67 -21.98
CA GLY A 262 10.60 -16.50 -22.50
C GLY A 262 10.42 -15.20 -21.69
N ILE A 263 9.77 -15.25 -20.52
CA ILE A 263 9.66 -14.07 -19.64
C ILE A 263 11.02 -13.77 -19.00
N ARG A 264 11.47 -12.53 -19.09
CA ARG A 264 12.71 -12.06 -18.45
C ARG A 264 12.48 -11.82 -16.95
N VAL A 265 12.40 -12.91 -16.17
CA VAL A 265 12.06 -12.91 -14.75
C VAL A 265 12.90 -11.90 -13.96
N ASP A 266 14.22 -11.89 -14.18
CA ASP A 266 15.13 -11.01 -13.45
C ASP A 266 14.80 -9.53 -13.63
N ARG A 267 14.53 -9.10 -14.87
CA ARG A 267 14.14 -7.71 -15.13
C ARG A 267 12.82 -7.33 -14.46
N ILE A 268 11.84 -8.23 -14.51
CA ILE A 268 10.53 -7.99 -13.88
C ILE A 268 10.70 -7.87 -12.38
N LYS A 269 11.46 -8.75 -11.74
CA LYS A 269 11.73 -8.68 -10.30
C LYS A 269 12.42 -7.36 -9.92
N VAL A 270 13.46 -6.95 -10.65
CA VAL A 270 14.13 -5.65 -10.40
C VAL A 270 13.13 -4.50 -10.45
N ILE A 271 12.28 -4.44 -11.49
CA ILE A 271 11.25 -3.38 -11.63
C ILE A 271 10.25 -3.42 -10.47
N VAL A 272 9.83 -4.62 -10.04
CA VAL A 272 8.91 -4.80 -8.90
C VAL A 272 9.49 -4.22 -7.62
N TYR A 273 10.76 -4.51 -7.32
CA TYR A 273 11.43 -3.93 -6.15
C TYR A 273 11.68 -2.42 -6.29
N MET A 274 11.95 -1.91 -7.51
CA MET A 274 11.99 -0.46 -7.77
C MET A 274 10.65 0.21 -7.45
N ILE A 275 9.53 -0.39 -7.84
CA ILE A 275 8.19 0.12 -7.51
C ILE A 275 7.98 0.13 -5.99
N SER A 276 8.40 -0.94 -5.29
CA SER A 276 8.34 -1.02 -3.82
C SER A 276 9.14 0.11 -3.16
N GLY A 277 10.38 0.32 -3.59
CA GLY A 277 11.24 1.38 -3.08
C GLY A 277 10.72 2.79 -3.40
N LEU A 278 10.11 3.00 -4.58
CA LEU A 278 9.45 4.25 -4.94
C LEU A 278 8.23 4.53 -4.04
N CYS A 279 7.39 3.52 -3.80
CA CYS A 279 6.26 3.64 -2.87
C CYS A 279 6.72 3.95 -1.44
N ALA A 280 7.77 3.27 -0.97
CA ALA A 280 8.38 3.54 0.33
C ALA A 280 8.94 4.98 0.41
N GLY A 281 9.61 5.44 -0.65
CA GLY A 281 10.11 6.81 -0.76
C GLY A 281 8.99 7.85 -0.70
N MET A 282 7.90 7.64 -1.43
CA MET A 282 6.73 8.53 -1.37
C MET A 282 6.15 8.61 0.04
N VAL A 283 6.05 7.48 0.74
CA VAL A 283 5.56 7.46 2.13
C VAL A 283 6.51 8.20 3.07
N GLY A 284 7.82 8.05 2.91
CA GLY A 284 8.82 8.83 3.66
C GLY A 284 8.64 10.33 3.49
N LEU A 285 8.45 10.79 2.25
CA LEU A 285 8.17 12.19 1.92
C LEU A 285 6.85 12.69 2.54
N LEU A 286 5.78 11.92 2.43
CA LEU A 286 4.48 12.28 2.99
C LEU A 286 4.53 12.44 4.51
N ILE A 287 5.25 11.55 5.21
CA ILE A 287 5.38 11.62 6.67
C ILE A 287 6.23 12.78 7.08
N ALA A 288 7.41 12.97 6.44
CA ALA A 288 8.29 14.11 6.75
C ALA A 288 7.61 15.45 6.48
N SER A 289 6.86 15.56 5.39
CA SER A 289 6.06 16.73 5.05
C SER A 289 4.93 16.97 6.07
N LYS A 290 4.20 15.94 6.46
CA LYS A 290 3.08 16.05 7.42
C LYS A 290 3.56 16.44 8.82
N LEU A 291 4.70 15.89 9.25
CA LEU A 291 5.30 16.18 10.57
C LEU A 291 6.16 17.45 10.53
N VAL A 292 6.40 18.01 9.35
CA VAL A 292 7.36 19.13 9.15
C VAL A 292 8.74 18.80 9.74
N ALA A 293 9.07 17.51 9.81
CA ALA A 293 10.30 17.00 10.41
C ALA A 293 10.67 15.64 9.81
N ALA A 294 11.96 15.36 9.65
CA ALA A 294 12.46 14.04 9.26
C ALA A 294 13.22 13.41 10.42
N HIS A 295 12.79 12.22 10.81
CA HIS A 295 13.38 11.46 11.91
C HIS A 295 13.96 10.14 11.37
N PRO A 296 15.19 9.75 11.75
CA PRO A 296 15.85 8.55 11.20
C PRO A 296 15.13 7.24 11.57
N ALA A 297 14.33 7.20 12.65
CA ALA A 297 13.50 6.06 13.02
C ALA A 297 12.10 6.06 12.34
N THR A 298 11.82 7.00 11.43
CA THR A 298 10.58 6.98 10.65
C THR A 298 10.43 5.62 9.96
N GLY A 299 9.20 5.10 9.94
CA GLY A 299 8.88 3.87 9.24
C GLY A 299 9.22 2.56 9.99
N VAL A 300 9.57 2.61 11.27
CA VAL A 300 9.74 1.39 12.07
C VAL A 300 8.42 0.60 12.12
N PHE A 301 8.47 -0.70 11.83
CA PHE A 301 7.35 -1.63 11.70
C PHE A 301 6.41 -1.38 10.51
N PHE A 302 6.74 -0.47 9.58
CA PHE A 302 5.90 -0.23 8.39
C PHE A 302 5.91 -1.41 7.42
N GLU A 303 6.99 -2.19 7.38
CA GLU A 303 7.07 -3.43 6.62
C GLU A 303 6.00 -4.43 7.06
N LEU A 304 5.77 -4.56 8.37
CA LEU A 304 4.74 -5.45 8.92
C LEU A 304 3.33 -4.93 8.59
N ASN A 305 3.11 -3.62 8.70
CA ASN A 305 1.84 -3.02 8.30
C ASN A 305 1.57 -3.22 6.79
N ALA A 306 2.59 -3.05 5.93
CA ALA A 306 2.45 -3.25 4.49
C ALA A 306 2.08 -4.70 4.15
N ILE A 307 2.73 -5.69 4.79
CA ILE A 307 2.39 -7.11 4.63
C ILE A 307 0.96 -7.37 5.11
N ALA A 308 0.60 -6.84 6.30
CA ALA A 308 -0.76 -6.98 6.84
C ALA A 308 -1.83 -6.46 5.90
N VAL A 309 -1.64 -5.26 5.35
CA VAL A 309 -2.53 -4.62 4.39
C VAL A 309 -2.77 -5.53 3.17
N VAL A 310 -1.69 -6.09 2.63
CA VAL A 310 -1.75 -6.91 1.42
C VAL A 310 -2.43 -8.26 1.70
N VAL A 311 -2.11 -8.89 2.82
CA VAL A 311 -2.68 -10.20 3.22
C VAL A 311 -4.15 -10.07 3.63
N LEU A 312 -4.51 -9.07 4.45
CA LEU A 312 -5.90 -8.76 4.78
C LEU A 312 -6.72 -8.42 3.53
N GLY A 313 -6.09 -7.77 2.56
CA GLY A 313 -6.66 -7.49 1.24
C GLY A 313 -6.86 -8.72 0.35
N GLY A 314 -6.40 -9.91 0.78
CA GLY A 314 -6.62 -11.18 0.09
C GLY A 314 -5.58 -11.53 -0.97
N THR A 315 -4.42 -10.87 -0.97
CA THR A 315 -3.27 -11.27 -1.81
C THR A 315 -2.56 -12.44 -1.14
N SER A 316 -2.29 -13.49 -1.90
CA SER A 316 -1.62 -14.71 -1.42
C SER A 316 -0.12 -14.50 -1.23
N LEU A 317 0.41 -14.85 -0.05
CA LEU A 317 1.86 -14.84 0.23
C LEU A 317 2.65 -15.82 -0.65
N MET A 318 1.99 -16.81 -1.25
CA MET A 318 2.61 -17.75 -2.18
C MET A 318 2.79 -17.17 -3.60
N GLY A 319 2.31 -15.94 -3.84
CA GLY A 319 2.37 -15.27 -5.14
C GLY A 319 1.23 -15.64 -6.10
N GLY A 320 1.20 -14.97 -7.24
CA GLY A 320 0.32 -15.27 -8.38
C GLY A 320 -1.16 -14.94 -8.19
N ARG A 321 -1.60 -14.51 -7.00
CA ARG A 321 -3.01 -14.19 -6.69
C ARG A 321 -3.11 -12.97 -5.79
N GLY A 322 -3.91 -12.01 -6.18
CA GLY A 322 -4.16 -10.76 -5.46
C GLY A 322 -4.56 -9.64 -6.41
N ASN A 323 -4.95 -8.51 -5.86
CA ASN A 323 -5.31 -7.32 -6.65
C ASN A 323 -5.18 -6.05 -5.82
N ILE A 324 -5.05 -4.90 -6.50
CA ILE A 324 -4.90 -3.60 -5.84
C ILE A 324 -6.15 -3.20 -5.05
N GLY A 325 -7.35 -3.52 -5.54
CA GLY A 325 -8.59 -3.20 -4.83
C GLY A 325 -8.65 -3.85 -3.44
N GLY A 326 -8.26 -5.12 -3.36
CA GLY A 326 -8.12 -5.81 -2.08
C GLY A 326 -7.09 -5.14 -1.16
N THR A 327 -5.93 -4.76 -1.69
CA THR A 327 -4.90 -4.02 -0.92
C THR A 327 -5.46 -2.72 -0.33
N ILE A 328 -6.25 -1.97 -1.09
CA ILE A 328 -6.89 -0.75 -0.58
C ILE A 328 -7.85 -1.06 0.58
N ILE A 329 -8.65 -2.13 0.46
CA ILE A 329 -9.53 -2.56 1.56
C ILE A 329 -8.71 -2.93 2.81
N GLY A 330 -7.62 -3.68 2.63
CA GLY A 330 -6.69 -4.00 3.72
C GLY A 330 -6.09 -2.75 4.37
N ALA A 331 -5.75 -1.72 3.57
CA ALA A 331 -5.28 -0.44 4.08
C ALA A 331 -6.34 0.30 4.91
N PHE A 332 -7.61 0.24 4.49
CA PHE A 332 -8.73 0.77 5.27
C PHE A 332 -8.91 0.00 6.59
N ILE A 333 -8.77 -1.32 6.60
CA ILE A 333 -8.86 -2.12 7.83
C ILE A 333 -7.78 -1.69 8.82
N ILE A 334 -6.51 -1.65 8.41
CA ILE A 334 -5.39 -1.27 9.29
C ILE A 334 -5.46 0.20 9.70
N GLY A 335 -5.85 1.10 8.79
CA GLY A 335 -6.03 2.52 9.07
C GLY A 335 -7.16 2.79 10.07
N ALA A 336 -8.33 2.20 9.84
CA ALA A 336 -9.50 2.32 10.73
C ALA A 336 -9.23 1.69 12.10
N LEU A 337 -8.56 0.51 12.13
CA LEU A 337 -8.13 -0.13 13.37
C LEU A 337 -7.19 0.78 14.18
N SER A 338 -6.18 1.37 13.52
CA SER A 338 -5.22 2.26 14.16
C SER A 338 -5.89 3.53 14.71
N ALA A 339 -6.71 4.20 13.90
CA ALA A 339 -7.41 5.41 14.31
C ALA A 339 -8.43 5.12 15.42
N GLY A 340 -9.20 4.04 15.29
CA GLY A 340 -10.18 3.64 16.27
C GLY A 340 -9.55 3.33 17.64
N MET A 341 -8.42 2.61 17.68
CA MET A 341 -7.68 2.35 18.91
C MET A 341 -7.18 3.63 19.59
N VAL A 342 -6.71 4.61 18.80
CA VAL A 342 -6.29 5.93 19.34
C VAL A 342 -7.47 6.66 19.96
N MET A 343 -8.63 6.67 19.30
CA MET A 343 -9.83 7.36 19.79
C MET A 343 -10.40 6.75 21.07
N VAL A 344 -10.28 5.45 21.25
CA VAL A 344 -10.72 4.75 22.48
C VAL A 344 -9.64 4.82 23.59
N GLY A 345 -8.52 5.52 23.34
CA GLY A 345 -7.46 5.71 24.33
C GLY A 345 -6.57 4.49 24.56
N VAL A 346 -6.52 3.54 23.62
CA VAL A 346 -5.63 2.37 23.68
C VAL A 346 -4.18 2.83 23.56
N SER A 347 -3.33 2.47 24.52
CA SER A 347 -1.92 2.85 24.52
C SER A 347 -1.20 2.29 23.27
N SER A 348 -0.15 3.01 22.80
CA SER A 348 0.65 2.60 21.64
C SER A 348 1.26 1.21 21.78
N PHE A 349 1.55 0.76 22.99
CA PHE A 349 2.06 -0.59 23.26
C PHE A 349 1.01 -1.66 22.95
N TRP A 350 -0.22 -1.48 23.44
CA TRP A 350 -1.33 -2.38 23.14
C TRP A 350 -1.73 -2.37 21.67
N GLN A 351 -1.62 -1.22 21.01
CA GLN A 351 -1.86 -1.14 19.56
C GLN A 351 -0.91 -2.05 18.77
N GLN A 352 0.36 -2.18 19.18
CA GLN A 352 1.31 -3.10 18.54
C GLN A 352 0.92 -4.55 18.76
N VAL A 353 0.53 -4.93 19.98
CA VAL A 353 0.06 -6.29 20.31
C VAL A 353 -1.17 -6.65 19.46
N ILE A 354 -2.17 -5.77 19.44
CA ILE A 354 -3.41 -5.99 18.68
C ILE A 354 -3.13 -6.12 17.19
N LYS A 355 -2.32 -5.21 16.60
CA LYS A 355 -1.94 -5.28 15.18
C LYS A 355 -1.20 -6.59 14.86
N GLY A 356 -0.24 -6.98 15.70
CA GLY A 356 0.47 -8.25 15.54
C GLY A 356 -0.48 -9.45 15.57
N SER A 357 -1.41 -9.49 16.51
CA SER A 357 -2.43 -10.54 16.61
C SER A 357 -3.34 -10.58 15.36
N VAL A 358 -3.77 -9.43 14.86
CA VAL A 358 -4.58 -9.33 13.63
C VAL A 358 -3.81 -9.86 12.42
N ILE A 359 -2.51 -9.57 12.31
CA ILE A 359 -1.66 -10.09 11.22
C ILE A 359 -1.60 -11.62 11.28
N VAL A 360 -1.32 -12.19 12.45
CA VAL A 360 -1.24 -13.66 12.63
C VAL A 360 -2.58 -14.31 12.27
N LEU A 361 -3.68 -13.77 12.78
CA LEU A 361 -5.03 -14.28 12.46
C LEU A 361 -5.32 -14.22 10.96
N ALA A 362 -4.96 -13.11 10.29
CA ALA A 362 -5.13 -12.97 8.84
C ALA A 362 -4.36 -14.03 8.06
N VAL A 363 -3.10 -14.30 8.43
CA VAL A 363 -2.28 -15.35 7.80
C VAL A 363 -2.85 -16.73 8.05
N ILE A 364 -3.32 -17.04 9.26
CA ILE A 364 -3.98 -18.32 9.58
C ILE A 364 -5.21 -18.52 8.68
N VAL A 365 -6.08 -17.51 8.57
CA VAL A 365 -7.26 -17.56 7.71
C VAL A 365 -6.88 -17.78 6.24
N ASP A 366 -5.84 -17.10 5.74
CA ASP A 366 -5.34 -17.27 4.38
C ASP A 366 -4.84 -18.70 4.11
N GLN A 367 -4.07 -19.27 5.05
CA GLN A 367 -3.58 -20.65 4.96
C GLN A 367 -4.70 -21.69 4.97
N ILE A 368 -5.68 -21.52 5.84
CA ILE A 368 -6.86 -22.40 5.89
C ILE A 368 -7.60 -22.36 4.55
N GLN A 369 -7.80 -21.16 4.01
CA GLN A 369 -8.46 -20.97 2.72
C GLN A 369 -7.69 -21.65 1.57
N ALA A 370 -6.36 -21.48 1.52
CA ALA A 370 -5.51 -22.10 0.51
C ALA A 370 -5.59 -23.64 0.57
N GLN A 371 -5.62 -24.21 1.78
CA GLN A 371 -5.80 -25.67 1.98
C GLN A 371 -7.18 -26.15 1.52
N MET A 372 -8.26 -25.40 1.85
CA MET A 372 -9.61 -25.74 1.41
C MET A 372 -9.74 -25.73 -0.11
N GLN A 373 -9.20 -24.70 -0.78
CA GLN A 373 -9.21 -24.63 -2.26
C GLN A 373 -8.48 -25.82 -2.90
N LYS A 374 -7.31 -26.21 -2.35
CA LYS A 374 -6.58 -27.40 -2.83
C LYS A 374 -7.41 -28.68 -2.68
N ARG A 375 -8.09 -28.88 -1.54
CA ARG A 375 -8.95 -30.05 -1.31
C ARG A 375 -10.12 -30.12 -2.31
N VAL A 376 -10.78 -28.97 -2.53
CA VAL A 376 -11.91 -28.90 -3.49
C VAL A 376 -11.43 -29.20 -4.91
N ALA A 377 -10.29 -28.65 -5.34
CA ALA A 377 -9.72 -28.93 -6.65
C ALA A 377 -9.40 -30.42 -6.86
N LEU A 378 -8.79 -31.07 -5.86
CA LEU A 378 -8.50 -32.50 -5.89
C LEU A 378 -9.78 -33.35 -5.98
N GLN A 379 -10.82 -33.01 -5.22
CA GLN A 379 -12.10 -33.70 -5.28
C GLN A 379 -12.78 -33.55 -6.66
N GLN A 380 -12.66 -32.39 -7.29
CA GLN A 380 -13.19 -32.16 -8.64
C GLN A 380 -12.44 -33.01 -9.69
N GLN A 381 -11.09 -33.08 -9.59
CA GLN A 381 -10.30 -33.95 -10.46
C GLN A 381 -10.69 -35.43 -10.31
N GLN A 382 -10.79 -35.94 -9.10
CA GLN A 382 -11.22 -37.34 -8.86
C GLN A 382 -12.60 -37.64 -9.42
N ARG A 383 -13.56 -36.68 -9.29
CA ARG A 383 -14.89 -36.85 -9.88
C ARG A 383 -14.86 -36.85 -11.41
N MET A 384 -14.00 -36.05 -12.03
CA MET A 384 -13.88 -36.06 -13.50
C MET A 384 -13.20 -37.35 -14.01
N GLU A 385 -12.23 -37.87 -13.27
CA GLU A 385 -11.56 -39.15 -13.60
C GLU A 385 -12.53 -40.34 -13.48
N LEU A 386 -13.38 -40.37 -12.44
CA LEU A 386 -14.41 -41.39 -12.29
C LEU A 386 -15.47 -41.31 -13.38
N ALA A 387 -15.93 -40.12 -13.74
CA ALA A 387 -16.91 -39.91 -14.81
C ALA A 387 -16.34 -40.16 -16.23
N ALA A 388 -15.02 -40.22 -16.39
CA ALA A 388 -14.36 -40.59 -17.65
C ALA A 388 -14.11 -42.09 -17.77
N GLN A 389 -14.29 -42.87 -16.69
CA GLN A 389 -14.19 -44.34 -16.64
C GLN A 389 -15.54 -45.07 -16.81
N GLU A 390 -16.65 -44.31 -16.67
CA GLU A 390 -18.02 -44.74 -17.00
C GLU A 390 -18.36 -44.42 -18.48
#